data_00dfb4c632e57936d93c6420870f2634
#
_entry.id   00dfb4c632e57936d93c6420870f2634
#
_cell.length_a   1.000
_cell.length_b   1.000
_cell.length_c   1.000
_cell.angle_alpha   90.00
_cell.angle_beta   90.00
_cell.angle_gamma   90.00
#
_symmetry.space_group_name_H-M   'P 1'
#
loop_
_entity.id
_entity.type
_entity.pdbx_description
1 polymer ?
#
loop_
_entity_poly.entity_id
_entity_poly.type
_entity_poly.pdbx_seq_one_letter_code
_entity_poly.pdbx_strand_id
1 'polypeptide(L)'
;MKTIQSSGKRKSAIARATAWPGKGLVMINKRLVQSVEPEMLRLKIQEPLMLAGDSAKKVNIDVSVRGGGFMGQAEASRLAIARILVQVDKKLEKTFLDYDRHLLVADVRRREMSKPNRHGQARAKRQKSYR
;
A
#
# COMPACT_ATOMS: atom_id res chain seq x y z
N MET A 1 -7.44 23.37 3.90
CA MET A 1 -7.24 22.12 3.15
C MET A 1 -8.34 21.14 3.51
N LYS A 2 -8.95 20.54 2.53
CA LYS A 2 -9.99 19.54 2.77
C LYS A 2 -9.37 18.20 3.14
N THR A 3 -10.13 17.31 3.75
CA THR A 3 -9.73 15.94 4.01
C THR A 3 -9.48 15.21 2.70
N ILE A 4 -8.35 14.52 2.61
CA ILE A 4 -7.95 13.74 1.44
C ILE A 4 -8.04 12.26 1.77
N GLN A 5 -8.61 11.48 0.87
CA GLN A 5 -8.70 10.03 1.02
C GLN A 5 -8.03 9.32 -0.14
N SER A 6 -7.39 8.21 0.17
CA SER A 6 -6.75 7.36 -0.84
C SER A 6 -6.77 5.92 -0.38
N SER A 7 -6.49 5.02 -1.31
CA SER A 7 -6.43 3.59 -1.01
C SER A 7 -5.20 2.96 -1.64
N GLY A 8 -4.80 1.83 -1.08
CA GLY A 8 -3.76 0.99 -1.64
C GLY A 8 -4.14 -0.47 -1.50
N LYS A 9 -3.71 -1.29 -2.43
CA LYS A 9 -3.97 -2.73 -2.40
C LYS A 9 -2.73 -3.51 -2.82
N ARG A 10 -2.45 -4.55 -2.07
CA ARG A 10 -1.40 -5.52 -2.40
C ARG A 10 -1.93 -6.92 -2.11
N LYS A 11 -2.06 -7.76 -3.14
CA LYS A 11 -2.69 -9.08 -3.02
C LYS A 11 -4.09 -8.95 -2.38
N SER A 12 -4.32 -9.55 -1.20
CA SER A 12 -5.58 -9.44 -0.47
C SER A 12 -5.64 -8.27 0.51
N ALA A 13 -4.51 -7.63 0.80
CA ALA A 13 -4.44 -6.51 1.74
C ALA A 13 -4.99 -5.23 1.10
N ILE A 14 -5.89 -4.56 1.82
CA ILE A 14 -6.49 -3.30 1.39
C ILE A 14 -6.23 -2.27 2.49
N ALA A 15 -5.60 -1.16 2.12
CA ALA A 15 -5.37 -0.02 2.99
C ALA A 15 -6.22 1.15 2.55
N ARG A 16 -6.85 1.81 3.52
CA ARG A 16 -7.60 3.05 3.32
C ARG A 16 -6.93 4.13 4.16
N ALA A 17 -6.50 5.18 3.53
CA ALA A 17 -5.81 6.27 4.20
C ALA A 17 -6.63 7.55 4.11
N THR A 18 -6.69 8.26 5.21
CA THR A 18 -7.35 9.56 5.32
C THR A 18 -6.33 10.56 5.87
N ALA A 19 -6.24 11.71 5.25
CA ALA A 19 -5.32 12.76 5.66
C ALA A 19 -6.06 14.07 5.90
N TRP A 20 -5.62 14.80 6.91
CA TRP A 20 -6.11 16.13 7.22
C TRP A 20 -4.92 17.01 7.63
N PRO A 21 -5.08 18.35 7.62
CA PRO A 21 -3.99 19.23 8.03
C PRO A 21 -3.53 18.94 9.46
N GLY A 22 -2.22 18.84 9.67
CA GLY A 22 -1.69 18.50 10.97
C GLY A 22 -0.18 18.66 11.07
N LYS A 23 0.42 17.89 11.97
CA LYS A 23 1.82 18.02 12.36
C LYS A 23 2.71 16.86 11.89
N GLY A 24 2.24 16.01 11.02
CA GLY A 24 3.00 14.88 10.51
C GLY A 24 2.81 13.58 11.27
N LEU A 25 1.71 13.45 12.01
CA LEU A 25 1.38 12.22 12.73
C LEU A 25 0.85 11.18 11.75
N VAL A 26 1.45 10.00 11.73
CA VAL A 26 1.02 8.88 10.90
C VAL A 26 0.66 7.70 11.78
N MET A 27 -0.55 7.18 11.61
CA MET A 27 -1.07 6.05 12.37
C MET A 27 -1.50 4.93 11.44
N ILE A 28 -1.18 3.69 11.82
CA ILE A 28 -1.61 2.48 11.13
C ILE A 28 -2.45 1.67 12.11
N ASN A 29 -3.74 1.46 11.78
CA ASN A 29 -4.69 0.76 12.65
C ASN A 29 -4.69 1.30 14.09
N LYS A 30 -4.73 2.62 14.23
CA LYS A 30 -4.74 3.33 15.52
C LYS A 30 -3.43 3.22 16.32
N ARG A 31 -2.35 2.79 15.70
CA ARG A 31 -1.01 2.75 16.31
C ARG A 31 -0.07 3.66 15.55
N LEU A 32 0.82 4.34 16.25
CA LEU A 32 1.83 5.16 15.60
C LEU A 32 2.75 4.30 14.72
N VAL A 33 3.16 4.85 13.59
CA VAL A 33 4.04 4.12 12.66
C VAL A 33 5.36 3.72 13.33
N GLN A 34 5.85 4.49 14.30
CA GLN A 34 7.07 4.17 15.03
C GLN A 34 6.96 2.91 15.89
N SER A 35 5.73 2.50 16.24
CA SER A 35 5.50 1.31 17.06
C SER A 35 5.19 0.05 16.24
N VAL A 36 5.26 0.14 14.92
CA VAL A 36 5.02 -1.02 14.03
C VAL A 36 6.18 -2.00 14.13
N GLU A 37 5.86 -3.26 14.41
CA GLU A 37 6.79 -4.38 14.47
C GLU A 37 6.51 -5.36 13.32
N PRO A 38 7.52 -6.01 12.73
CA PRO A 38 8.95 -5.82 12.88
C PRO A 38 9.49 -4.56 12.19
N GLU A 39 10.73 -4.21 12.46
CA GLU A 39 11.37 -3.01 11.92
C GLU A 39 11.33 -2.91 10.39
N MET A 40 11.48 -4.04 9.70
CA MET A 40 11.42 -4.08 8.23
C MET A 40 10.10 -3.51 7.69
N LEU A 41 8.99 -3.85 8.31
CA LEU A 41 7.67 -3.33 7.92
C LEU A 41 7.55 -1.83 8.20
N ARG A 42 8.05 -1.40 9.36
CA ARG A 42 8.08 0.01 9.74
C ARG A 42 8.85 0.84 8.74
N LEU A 43 10.04 0.39 8.37
CA LEU A 43 10.88 1.10 7.39
C LEU A 43 10.22 1.18 6.03
N LYS A 44 9.55 0.11 5.60
CA LYS A 44 8.84 0.09 4.33
C LYS A 44 7.69 1.09 4.28
N ILE A 45 6.93 1.20 5.36
CA ILE A 45 5.85 2.19 5.47
C ILE A 45 6.42 3.62 5.53
N GLN A 46 7.57 3.81 6.13
CA GLN A 46 8.21 5.11 6.27
C GLN A 46 8.89 5.63 4.99
N GLU A 47 9.16 4.77 4.00
CA GLU A 47 9.81 5.20 2.76
C GLU A 47 9.16 6.42 2.10
N PRO A 48 7.86 6.46 1.81
CA PRO A 48 7.26 7.64 1.21
C PRO A 48 7.30 8.87 2.11
N LEU A 49 7.25 8.69 3.42
CA LEU A 49 7.35 9.79 4.37
C LEU A 49 8.74 10.42 4.35
N MET A 50 9.78 9.61 4.26
CA MET A 50 11.17 10.08 4.15
C MET A 50 11.41 10.82 2.84
N LEU A 51 10.89 10.30 1.73
CA LEU A 51 11.02 10.92 0.42
C LEU A 51 10.26 12.25 0.32
N ALA A 52 9.13 12.35 1.02
CA ALA A 52 8.31 13.56 1.03
C ALA A 52 8.93 14.69 1.87
N GLY A 53 9.73 14.35 2.88
CA GLY A 53 10.38 15.34 3.73
C GLY A 53 9.38 16.27 4.43
N ASP A 54 9.51 17.57 4.18
CA ASP A 54 8.69 18.59 4.85
C ASP A 54 7.21 18.54 4.46
N SER A 55 6.87 18.03 3.28
CA SER A 55 5.47 17.88 2.88
C SER A 55 4.71 16.91 3.78
N ALA A 56 5.37 15.86 4.25
CA ALA A 56 4.77 14.91 5.17
C ALA A 56 4.44 15.51 6.54
N LYS A 57 5.19 16.53 6.95
CA LYS A 57 4.97 17.21 8.25
C LYS A 57 3.76 18.12 8.28
N LYS A 58 3.16 18.39 7.14
CA LYS A 58 2.00 19.29 7.03
C LYS A 58 0.66 18.59 7.21
N VAL A 59 0.66 17.27 7.24
CA VAL A 59 -0.57 16.47 7.29
C VAL A 59 -0.47 15.36 8.32
N ASN A 60 -1.60 15.05 8.92
CA ASN A 60 -1.79 13.82 9.70
C ASN A 60 -2.44 12.79 8.82
N ILE A 61 -1.98 11.54 8.89
CA ILE A 61 -2.49 10.44 8.07
C ILE A 61 -2.94 9.32 8.99
N ASP A 62 -4.15 8.85 8.80
CA ASP A 62 -4.68 7.66 9.48
C ASP A 62 -4.93 6.58 8.43
N VAL A 63 -4.32 5.42 8.61
CA VAL A 63 -4.43 4.29 7.70
C VAL A 63 -5.12 3.13 8.39
N SER A 64 -6.21 2.67 7.80
CA SER A 64 -6.88 1.44 8.20
C SER A 64 -6.57 0.36 7.18
N VAL A 65 -5.93 -0.73 7.60
CA VAL A 65 -5.53 -1.81 6.70
C VAL A 65 -6.12 -3.14 7.17
N ARG A 66 -6.62 -3.93 6.22
CA ARG A 66 -7.24 -5.23 6.47
C ARG A 66 -6.86 -6.23 5.39
N GLY A 67 -6.88 -7.50 5.78
CA GLY A 67 -6.67 -8.62 4.87
C GLY A 67 -5.21 -8.87 4.54
N GLY A 68 -4.95 -9.99 3.90
CA GLY A 68 -3.61 -10.39 3.50
C GLY A 68 -2.66 -10.66 4.65
N GLY A 69 -1.39 -10.78 4.34
CA GLY A 69 -0.32 -10.96 5.32
C GLY A 69 0.30 -9.62 5.73
N PHE A 70 1.18 -9.68 6.74
CA PHE A 70 1.81 -8.47 7.27
C PHE A 70 2.65 -7.69 6.23
N MET A 71 3.35 -8.38 5.31
CA MET A 71 4.08 -7.71 4.23
C MET A 71 3.15 -7.05 3.23
N GLY A 72 2.07 -7.75 2.83
CA GLY A 72 1.04 -7.18 1.95
C GLY A 72 0.38 -5.96 2.56
N GLN A 73 0.11 -5.99 3.87
CA GLN A 73 -0.45 -4.85 4.59
C GLN A 73 0.52 -3.66 4.61
N ALA A 74 1.82 -3.90 4.82
CA ALA A 74 2.82 -2.84 4.79
C ALA A 74 2.93 -2.20 3.39
N GLU A 75 2.93 -3.00 2.34
CA GLU A 75 2.98 -2.50 0.97
C GLU A 75 1.71 -1.75 0.57
N ALA A 76 0.54 -2.24 0.98
CA ALA A 76 -0.73 -1.54 0.75
C ALA A 76 -0.77 -0.19 1.47
N SER A 77 -0.31 -0.13 2.71
CA SER A 77 -0.21 1.11 3.48
C SER A 77 0.76 2.09 2.84
N ARG A 78 1.91 1.62 2.40
CA ARG A 78 2.92 2.39 1.68
C ARG A 78 2.33 3.07 0.45
N LEU A 79 1.60 2.31 -0.36
CA LEU A 79 0.94 2.81 -1.57
C LEU A 79 -0.11 3.87 -1.25
N ALA A 80 -0.95 3.63 -0.25
CA ALA A 80 -1.99 4.58 0.16
C ALA A 80 -1.39 5.90 0.66
N ILE A 81 -0.35 5.83 1.48
CA ILE A 81 0.36 7.00 2.00
C ILE A 81 1.01 7.80 0.87
N ALA A 82 1.70 7.13 -0.04
CA ALA A 82 2.35 7.79 -1.18
C ALA A 82 1.33 8.52 -2.07
N ARG A 83 0.19 7.91 -2.33
CA ARG A 83 -0.89 8.54 -3.11
C ARG A 83 -1.45 9.78 -2.44
N ILE A 84 -1.58 9.76 -1.11
CA ILE A 84 -2.00 10.94 -0.35
C ILE A 84 -0.97 12.06 -0.46
N LEU A 85 0.29 11.75 -0.28
CA LEU A 85 1.36 12.75 -0.35
C LEU A 85 1.46 13.42 -1.72
N VAL A 86 1.22 12.69 -2.79
CA VAL A 86 1.16 13.24 -4.14
C VAL A 86 -0.03 14.20 -4.30
N GLN A 87 -1.17 13.92 -3.67
CA GLN A 87 -2.32 14.83 -3.68
C GLN A 87 -2.07 16.10 -2.88
N VAL A 88 -1.24 16.02 -1.85
CA VAL A 88 -0.83 17.19 -1.06
C VAL A 88 0.18 18.04 -1.82
N ASP A 89 1.17 17.41 -2.45
CA ASP A 89 2.22 18.07 -3.22
C ASP A 89 2.51 17.27 -4.48
N LYS A 90 2.04 17.79 -5.62
CA LYS A 90 2.20 17.12 -6.93
C LYS A 90 3.65 16.98 -7.37
N LYS A 91 4.57 17.77 -6.85
CA LYS A 91 6.00 17.68 -7.18
C LYS A 91 6.60 16.34 -6.72
N LEU A 92 6.02 15.72 -5.69
CA LEU A 92 6.46 14.44 -5.18
C LEU A 92 6.20 13.27 -6.14
N GLU A 93 5.28 13.42 -7.08
CA GLU A 93 4.96 12.37 -8.04
C GLU A 93 6.20 11.93 -8.81
N LYS A 94 6.96 12.87 -9.34
CA LYS A 94 8.18 12.57 -10.07
C LYS A 94 9.23 11.90 -9.17
N THR A 95 9.42 12.41 -7.97
CA THR A 95 10.36 11.85 -7.00
C THR A 95 10.02 10.40 -6.67
N PHE A 96 8.75 10.10 -6.44
CA PHE A 96 8.29 8.74 -6.12
C PHE A 96 8.45 7.79 -7.31
N LEU A 97 8.10 8.23 -8.51
CA LEU A 97 8.25 7.40 -9.71
C LEU A 97 9.71 7.12 -10.05
N ASP A 98 10.61 8.07 -9.84
CA ASP A 98 12.04 7.87 -10.05
C ASP A 98 12.64 6.91 -9.00
N TYR A 99 12.12 6.92 -7.78
CA TYR A 99 12.56 6.01 -6.71
C TYR A 99 12.01 4.60 -6.90
N ASP A 100 10.68 4.47 -7.02
CA ASP A 100 10.00 3.19 -7.21
C ASP A 100 8.60 3.44 -7.78
N ARG A 101 8.34 2.90 -8.96
CA ARG A 101 7.04 3.02 -9.61
C ARG A 101 5.90 2.48 -8.73
N HIS A 102 6.16 1.42 -7.95
CA HIS A 102 5.14 0.81 -7.08
C HIS A 102 4.77 1.63 -5.84
N LEU A 103 5.38 2.79 -5.63
CA LEU A 103 4.88 3.75 -4.66
C LEU A 103 3.53 4.36 -5.07
N LEU A 104 3.27 4.48 -6.37
CA LEU A 104 2.05 5.10 -6.88
C LEU A 104 1.16 4.15 -7.68
N VAL A 105 1.73 3.08 -8.22
CA VAL A 105 1.01 2.11 -9.05
C VAL A 105 0.93 0.77 -8.31
N ALA A 106 -0.28 0.27 -8.12
CA ALA A 106 -0.49 -1.01 -7.46
C ALA A 106 0.12 -2.17 -8.27
N ASP A 107 0.67 -3.14 -7.56
CA ASP A 107 1.15 -4.37 -8.17
C ASP A 107 -0.03 -5.15 -8.74
N VAL A 108 0.03 -5.48 -10.02
CA VAL A 108 -1.05 -6.16 -10.73
C VAL A 108 -1.13 -7.65 -10.45
N ARG A 109 -0.14 -8.21 -9.77
CA ARG A 109 -0.15 -9.63 -9.42
C ARG A 109 -1.25 -9.93 -8.42
N ARG A 110 -2.31 -10.60 -8.89
CA ARG A 110 -3.46 -10.98 -8.09
C ARG A 110 -3.69 -12.48 -8.24
N ARG A 111 -4.31 -13.06 -7.21
CA ARG A 111 -4.77 -14.43 -7.29
C ARG A 111 -5.90 -14.48 -8.31
N GLU A 112 -5.81 -15.41 -9.27
CA GLU A 112 -6.89 -15.65 -10.22
C GLU A 112 -8.00 -16.47 -9.55
N MET A 113 -9.22 -16.27 -10.04
CA MET A 113 -10.36 -17.07 -9.62
C MET A 113 -10.14 -18.53 -9.95
N SER A 114 -10.58 -19.42 -9.06
CA SER A 114 -10.64 -20.85 -9.34
C SER A 114 -11.54 -21.11 -10.55
N LYS A 115 -11.09 -21.96 -11.45
CA LYS A 115 -11.82 -22.32 -12.66
C LYS A 115 -12.07 -23.83 -12.68
N PRO A 116 -13.23 -24.32 -13.19
CA PRO A 116 -13.50 -25.74 -13.28
C PRO A 116 -12.56 -26.46 -14.26
N ASN A 117 -12.45 -27.78 -14.13
CA ASN A 117 -11.63 -28.63 -14.97
C ASN A 117 -10.13 -28.28 -14.97
N ARG A 118 -9.62 -27.84 -13.84
CA ARG A 118 -8.22 -27.52 -13.64
C ARG A 118 -7.63 -28.35 -12.51
N HIS A 119 -6.36 -28.73 -12.64
CA HIS A 119 -5.60 -29.37 -11.56
C HIS A 119 -5.26 -28.38 -10.45
N GLY A 120 -4.78 -27.23 -10.87
CA GLY A 120 -4.56 -26.11 -9.97
C GLY A 120 -5.80 -25.24 -9.87
N GLN A 121 -5.66 -24.08 -9.25
CA GLN A 121 -6.82 -23.21 -9.04
C GLN A 121 -7.34 -22.56 -10.31
N ALA A 122 -6.46 -22.06 -11.18
CA ALA A 122 -6.90 -21.22 -12.27
C ALA A 122 -6.39 -21.64 -13.64
N ARG A 123 -5.19 -22.20 -13.75
CA ARG A 123 -4.52 -22.39 -15.05
C ARG A 123 -4.08 -23.80 -15.36
N ALA A 124 -3.78 -24.61 -14.39
CA ALA A 124 -3.32 -25.97 -14.63
C ALA A 124 -4.41 -26.84 -15.22
N LYS A 125 -4.20 -27.40 -16.38
CA LYS A 125 -5.14 -28.35 -16.98
C LYS A 125 -5.09 -29.68 -16.26
N ARG A 126 -6.27 -30.32 -16.16
CA ARG A 126 -6.34 -31.68 -15.66
C ARG A 126 -5.60 -32.61 -16.61
N GLN A 127 -4.71 -33.43 -16.05
CA GLN A 127 -3.98 -34.43 -16.85
C GLN A 127 -4.93 -35.46 -17.40
N LYS A 128 -4.84 -35.69 -18.70
CA LYS A 128 -5.62 -36.70 -19.40
C LYS A 128 -4.74 -37.92 -19.63
N SER A 129 -5.34 -39.12 -19.53
CA SER A 129 -4.70 -40.37 -19.90
C SER A 129 -5.16 -40.78 -21.30
N TYR A 130 -4.22 -40.97 -22.18
CA TYR A 130 -4.47 -41.48 -23.53
C TYR A 130 -3.95 -42.90 -23.62
N ARG A 131 -4.84 -43.84 -23.83
CA ARG A 131 -4.53 -45.25 -24.06
C ARG A 131 -5.06 -45.71 -25.37
#